data_47cdcb998ccad67dd3687b04d1c1ed05
#
_entry.id   47cdcb998ccad67dd3687b04d1c1ed05
#
_cell.length_a   1.000
_cell.length_b   1.000
_cell.length_c   1.000
_cell.angle_alpha   90.00
_cell.angle_beta   90.00
_cell.angle_gamma   90.00
#
_symmetry.space_group_name_H-M   'P 1'
#
loop_
_entity.id
_entity.type
_entity.pdbx_description
1 polymer ?
#
loop_
_entity_poly.entity_id
_entity_poly.type
_entity_poly.pdbx_seq_one_letter_code
_entity_poly.pdbx_strand_id
1 'polypeptide(L)'
;MISLFMPIYIDTSFFLSIVFEDTNYEQSYETWMKDEYKFSSKLIEIESFINIHKVYRENRKVLNKRWLDESLTRQRELLTQINLKRIDSEVYKKIQKTEKLTFLKSLDSIHLSTALLIADSLKKKLIICAYDRNIRKIASDFNFYLCSFVEKKRN
;
A
#
# COMPACT_ATOMS: atom_id res chain seq x y z
N MET A 1 -11.78 2.46 -27.81
CA MET A 1 -12.45 2.37 -26.49
C MET A 1 -11.45 2.76 -25.42
N ILE A 2 -11.68 3.86 -24.73
CA ILE A 2 -10.80 4.29 -23.63
C ILE A 2 -11.09 3.35 -22.46
N SER A 3 -10.08 2.58 -22.05
CA SER A 3 -10.19 1.76 -20.85
C SER A 3 -10.46 2.65 -19.65
N LEU A 4 -11.59 2.45 -18.99
CA LEU A 4 -11.98 3.13 -17.75
C LEU A 4 -11.23 2.61 -16.51
N PHE A 5 -10.27 1.71 -16.71
CA PHE A 5 -9.48 1.18 -15.60
C PHE A 5 -8.51 2.24 -15.08
N MET A 6 -8.75 2.64 -13.84
CA MET A 6 -7.79 3.47 -13.11
C MET A 6 -6.86 2.55 -12.33
N PRO A 7 -5.55 2.69 -12.53
CA PRO A 7 -4.60 1.89 -11.76
C PRO A 7 -4.65 2.26 -10.28
N ILE A 8 -4.42 1.27 -9.43
CA ILE A 8 -4.37 1.48 -7.98
C ILE A 8 -2.93 1.45 -7.48
N TYR A 9 -2.65 2.31 -6.50
CA TYR A 9 -1.43 2.26 -5.70
C TYR A 9 -1.73 1.67 -4.33
N ILE A 10 -0.99 0.66 -3.95
CA ILE A 10 -1.22 -0.11 -2.74
C ILE A 10 -0.25 0.33 -1.65
N ASP A 11 -0.78 0.91 -0.58
CA ASP A 11 -0.05 1.17 0.65
C ASP A 11 0.02 -0.09 1.52
N THR A 12 1.03 -0.14 2.36
CA THR A 12 1.26 -1.30 3.24
C THR A 12 0.08 -1.60 4.16
N SER A 13 -0.61 -0.58 4.66
CA SER A 13 -1.81 -0.77 5.51
C SER A 13 -2.93 -1.52 4.81
N PHE A 14 -3.18 -1.18 3.54
CA PHE A 14 -4.16 -1.89 2.71
C PHE A 14 -3.70 -3.33 2.41
N PHE A 15 -2.45 -3.50 2.02
CA PHE A 15 -1.87 -4.81 1.73
C PHE A 15 -1.97 -5.76 2.94
N LEU A 16 -1.61 -5.28 4.12
CA LEU A 16 -1.66 -6.07 5.34
C LEU A 16 -3.09 -6.45 5.75
N SER A 17 -4.09 -5.64 5.42
CA SER A 17 -5.49 -6.00 5.68
C SER A 17 -5.90 -7.29 4.97
N ILE A 18 -5.32 -7.53 3.78
CA ILE A 18 -5.55 -8.75 3.01
C ILE A 18 -4.70 -9.90 3.55
N VAL A 19 -3.43 -9.66 3.85
CA VAL A 19 -2.52 -10.68 4.41
C VAL A 19 -3.04 -11.22 5.73
N PHE A 20 -3.51 -10.35 6.61
CA PHE A 20 -3.99 -10.72 7.96
C PHE A 20 -5.44 -11.16 8.00
N GLU A 21 -6.19 -10.96 6.91
CA GLU A 21 -7.65 -11.20 6.90
C GLU A 21 -8.35 -10.50 8.08
N ASP A 22 -7.99 -9.24 8.28
CA ASP A 22 -8.54 -8.42 9.37
C ASP A 22 -9.96 -7.91 9.13
N THR A 23 -10.45 -7.00 9.96
CA THR A 23 -11.81 -6.44 9.83
C THR A 23 -12.07 -5.72 8.51
N ASN A 24 -11.03 -5.31 7.80
CA ASN A 24 -11.13 -4.64 6.50
C ASN A 24 -10.93 -5.59 5.31
N TYR A 25 -10.72 -6.87 5.55
CA TYR A 25 -10.40 -7.85 4.51
C TYR A 25 -11.39 -7.85 3.35
N GLU A 26 -12.67 -7.91 3.62
CA GLU A 26 -13.70 -8.02 2.57
C GLU A 26 -13.65 -6.84 1.60
N GLN A 27 -13.64 -5.62 2.11
CA GLN A 27 -13.59 -4.43 1.24
C GLN A 27 -12.23 -4.29 0.53
N SER A 28 -11.13 -4.66 1.17
CA SER A 28 -9.80 -4.66 0.56
C SER A 28 -9.69 -5.70 -0.54
N TYR A 29 -10.16 -6.91 -0.29
CA TYR A 29 -10.11 -7.99 -1.27
C TYR A 29 -11.02 -7.72 -2.46
N GLU A 30 -12.19 -7.15 -2.25
CA GLU A 30 -13.09 -6.73 -3.32
C GLU A 30 -12.41 -5.70 -4.24
N THR A 31 -11.75 -4.69 -3.66
CA THR A 31 -10.98 -3.70 -4.41
C THR A 31 -9.81 -4.36 -5.15
N TRP A 32 -9.08 -5.26 -4.47
CA TRP A 32 -7.98 -6.01 -5.05
C TRP A 32 -8.40 -6.80 -6.30
N MET A 33 -9.54 -7.45 -6.25
CA MET A 33 -10.03 -8.30 -7.34
C MET A 33 -10.57 -7.51 -8.55
N LYS A 34 -11.01 -6.27 -8.34
CA LYS A 34 -11.55 -5.42 -9.42
C LYS A 34 -10.47 -4.81 -10.30
N ASP A 35 -9.27 -4.60 -9.77
CA ASP A 35 -8.21 -3.86 -10.44
C ASP A 35 -7.11 -4.78 -10.94
N GLU A 36 -6.88 -4.75 -12.26
CA GLU A 36 -5.82 -5.52 -12.90
C GLU A 36 -4.44 -4.88 -12.74
N TYR A 37 -4.40 -3.53 -12.66
CA TYR A 37 -3.15 -2.77 -12.59
C TYR A 37 -2.88 -2.27 -11.17
N LYS A 38 -2.07 -3.03 -10.47
CA LYS A 38 -1.66 -2.76 -9.10
C LYS A 38 -0.20 -2.32 -9.07
N PHE A 39 0.07 -1.21 -8.41
CA PHE A 39 1.40 -0.65 -8.23
C PHE A 39 1.70 -0.44 -6.75
N SER A 40 2.96 -0.52 -6.41
CA SER A 40 3.47 -0.10 -5.11
C SER A 40 4.97 0.18 -5.17
N SER A 41 5.51 0.67 -4.06
CA SER A 41 6.95 0.74 -3.85
C SER A 41 7.52 -0.63 -3.46
N LYS A 42 8.75 -0.89 -3.86
CA LYS A 42 9.55 -2.03 -3.37
C LYS A 42 9.64 -2.05 -1.83
N LEU A 43 9.44 -0.92 -1.19
CA LEU A 43 9.36 -0.77 0.26
C LEU A 43 8.29 -1.68 0.89
N ILE A 44 7.20 -1.97 0.19
CA ILE A 44 6.11 -2.81 0.71
C ILE A 44 6.57 -4.22 1.09
N GLU A 45 7.57 -4.76 0.41
CA GLU A 45 8.15 -6.07 0.73
C GLU A 45 8.77 -6.05 2.14
N ILE A 46 9.55 -5.03 2.43
CA ILE A 46 10.24 -4.88 3.72
C ILE A 46 9.25 -4.58 4.82
N GLU A 47 8.37 -3.61 4.61
CA GLU A 47 7.39 -3.20 5.61
C GLU A 47 6.44 -4.32 5.98
N SER A 48 5.89 -5.03 4.99
CA SER A 48 4.97 -6.14 5.25
C SER A 48 5.66 -7.31 5.95
N PHE A 49 6.87 -7.66 5.56
CA PHE A 49 7.65 -8.70 6.21
C PHE A 49 7.92 -8.39 7.69
N ILE A 50 8.37 -7.17 7.98
CA ILE A 50 8.63 -6.72 9.35
C ILE A 50 7.34 -6.72 10.18
N ASN A 51 6.24 -6.22 9.62
CA ASN A 51 4.95 -6.17 10.33
C ASN A 51 4.39 -7.56 10.62
N ILE A 52 4.50 -8.51 9.71
CA ILE A 52 4.07 -9.90 9.96
C ILE A 52 4.83 -10.49 11.15
N HIS A 53 6.15 -10.33 11.17
CA HIS A 53 6.97 -10.80 12.29
C HIS A 53 6.67 -10.08 13.60
N LYS A 54 6.40 -8.78 13.54
CA LYS A 54 6.01 -7.98 14.71
C LYS A 54 4.69 -8.47 15.31
N VAL A 55 3.66 -8.65 14.50
CA VAL A 55 2.36 -9.16 14.95
C VAL A 55 2.52 -10.55 15.57
N TYR A 56 3.31 -11.42 14.96
CA TYR A 56 3.59 -12.74 15.52
C TYR A 56 4.27 -12.67 16.89
N ARG A 57 5.31 -11.84 17.03
CA ARG A 57 6.01 -11.69 18.33
C ARG A 57 5.13 -11.12 19.42
N GLU A 58 4.30 -10.16 19.10
CA GLU A 58 3.40 -9.49 20.04
C GLU A 58 2.21 -10.37 20.46
N ASN A 59 1.90 -11.40 19.70
CA ASN A 59 0.74 -12.28 19.92
C ASN A 59 1.12 -13.76 20.06
N ARG A 60 2.31 -14.04 20.59
CA ARG A 60 2.83 -15.42 20.75
C ARG A 60 1.95 -16.36 21.57
N LYS A 61 1.10 -15.82 22.45
CA LYS A 61 0.15 -16.63 23.23
C LYS A 61 -1.02 -17.15 22.42
N VAL A 62 -1.35 -16.50 21.30
CA VAL A 62 -2.50 -16.80 20.44
C VAL A 62 -2.05 -17.36 19.09
N LEU A 63 -0.98 -16.79 18.54
CA LEU A 63 -0.47 -17.15 17.21
C LEU A 63 0.65 -18.18 17.32
N ASN A 64 0.59 -19.18 16.47
CA ASN A 64 1.61 -20.23 16.37
C ASN A 64 2.49 -20.07 15.12
N LYS A 65 3.50 -20.94 15.01
CA LYS A 65 4.43 -20.92 13.87
C LYS A 65 3.72 -21.12 12.52
N ARG A 66 2.66 -21.91 12.49
CA ARG A 66 1.86 -22.12 11.28
C ARG A 66 1.24 -20.84 10.78
N TRP A 67 0.69 -20.01 11.68
CA TRP A 67 0.16 -18.69 11.31
C TRP A 67 1.23 -17.82 10.64
N LEU A 68 2.44 -17.80 11.20
CA LEU A 68 3.55 -17.04 10.62
C LEU A 68 3.88 -17.54 9.21
N ASP A 69 4.04 -18.84 9.04
CA ASP A 69 4.40 -19.43 7.76
C ASP A 69 3.31 -19.21 6.69
N GLU A 70 2.05 -19.36 7.07
CA GLU A 70 0.90 -19.07 6.18
C GLU A 70 0.82 -17.59 5.80
N SER A 71 1.05 -16.69 6.75
CA SER A 71 1.06 -15.24 6.49
C SER A 71 2.19 -14.83 5.55
N LEU A 72 3.38 -15.37 5.75
CA LEU A 72 4.53 -15.11 4.86
C LEU A 72 4.32 -15.70 3.46
N THR A 73 3.70 -16.85 3.36
CA THR A 73 3.34 -17.46 2.06
C THR A 73 2.32 -16.58 1.33
N ARG A 74 1.28 -16.14 2.01
CA ARG A 74 0.26 -15.24 1.44
C ARG A 74 0.87 -13.91 1.01
N GLN A 75 1.78 -13.34 1.81
CA GLN A 75 2.53 -12.14 1.44
C GLN A 75 3.26 -12.32 0.11
N ARG A 76 4.02 -13.40 -0.04
CA ARG A 76 4.78 -13.66 -1.28
C ARG A 76 3.88 -13.83 -2.49
N GLU A 77 2.79 -14.57 -2.35
CA GLU A 77 1.83 -14.79 -3.44
C GLU A 77 1.17 -13.47 -3.90
N LEU A 78 0.73 -12.66 -2.96
CA LEU A 78 0.12 -11.37 -3.27
C LEU A 78 1.11 -10.38 -3.90
N LEU A 79 2.36 -10.37 -3.45
CA LEU A 79 3.41 -9.50 -4.01
C LEU A 79 3.67 -9.79 -5.50
N THR A 80 3.48 -11.03 -5.96
CA THR A 80 3.64 -11.37 -7.38
C THR A 80 2.61 -10.68 -8.29
N GLN A 81 1.51 -10.20 -7.73
CA GLN A 81 0.44 -9.54 -8.46
C GLN A 81 0.60 -8.01 -8.53
N ILE A 82 1.63 -7.46 -7.91
CA ILE A 82 1.88 -6.03 -7.84
C ILE A 82 3.10 -5.66 -8.70
N ASN A 83 2.97 -4.58 -9.47
CA ASN A 83 4.11 -3.95 -10.14
C ASN A 83 4.86 -3.10 -9.11
N LEU A 84 6.03 -3.55 -8.70
CA LEU A 84 6.84 -2.90 -7.67
C LEU A 84 7.89 -1.99 -8.28
N LYS A 85 7.82 -0.70 -7.95
CA LYS A 85 8.83 0.29 -8.35
C LYS A 85 9.98 0.31 -7.35
N ARG A 86 11.20 0.29 -7.85
CA ARG A 86 12.42 0.41 -7.03
C ARG A 86 12.50 1.76 -6.33
N ILE A 87 13.11 1.76 -5.16
CA ILE A 87 13.50 2.98 -4.44
C ILE A 87 14.86 3.40 -4.99
N ASP A 88 14.86 4.35 -5.90
CA ASP A 88 16.04 4.80 -6.62
C ASP A 88 16.25 6.32 -6.53
N SER A 89 17.22 6.83 -7.29
CA SER A 89 17.52 8.26 -7.31
C SER A 89 16.35 9.14 -7.78
N GLU A 90 15.45 8.60 -8.60
CA GLU A 90 14.26 9.36 -9.05
C GLU A 90 13.29 9.61 -7.90
N VAL A 91 13.09 8.62 -7.03
CA VAL A 91 12.27 8.77 -5.81
C VAL A 91 12.86 9.87 -4.93
N TYR A 92 14.15 9.85 -4.70
CA TYR A 92 14.83 10.87 -3.90
C TYR A 92 14.74 12.27 -4.52
N LYS A 93 14.99 12.39 -5.81
CA LYS A 93 14.84 13.67 -6.53
C LYS A 93 13.41 14.21 -6.48
N LYS A 94 12.41 13.34 -6.58
CA LYS A 94 11.00 13.75 -6.46
C LYS A 94 10.69 14.34 -5.08
N ILE A 95 11.20 13.72 -4.03
CA ILE A 95 11.09 14.23 -2.65
C ILE A 95 11.77 15.60 -2.53
N GLN A 96 12.99 15.74 -3.05
CA GLN A 96 13.73 17.00 -3.00
C GLN A 96 13.00 18.16 -3.70
N LYS A 97 12.29 17.88 -4.79
CA LYS A 97 11.56 18.87 -5.60
C LYS A 97 10.15 19.15 -5.12
N THR A 98 9.66 18.41 -4.15
CA THR A 98 8.25 18.47 -3.71
C THR A 98 8.20 18.74 -2.21
N GLU A 99 8.10 20.01 -1.84
CA GLU A 99 8.18 20.46 -0.44
C GLU A 99 7.21 19.71 0.48
N LYS A 100 5.97 19.49 0.05
CA LYS A 100 4.95 18.79 0.85
C LYS A 100 5.38 17.37 1.26
N LEU A 101 6.21 16.70 0.47
CA LEU A 101 6.72 15.37 0.81
C LEU A 101 7.72 15.40 1.97
N THR A 102 8.36 16.54 2.22
CA THR A 102 9.33 16.71 3.31
C THR A 102 8.68 16.81 4.69
N PHE A 103 7.36 17.03 4.76
CA PHE A 103 6.61 17.08 6.01
C PHE A 103 6.14 15.70 6.51
N LEU A 104 6.34 14.66 5.70
CA LEU A 104 5.94 13.31 6.01
C LEU A 104 7.05 12.54 6.72
N LYS A 105 6.65 11.44 7.38
CA LYS A 105 7.61 10.42 7.78
C LYS A 105 8.28 9.83 6.53
N SER A 106 9.53 9.41 6.67
CA SER A 106 10.35 8.95 5.55
C SER A 106 9.67 7.87 4.70
N LEU A 107 9.06 6.87 5.33
CA LEU A 107 8.41 5.78 4.63
C LEU A 107 7.15 6.25 3.87
N ASP A 108 6.35 7.12 4.45
CA ASP A 108 5.17 7.71 3.81
C ASP A 108 5.58 8.59 2.61
N SER A 109 6.67 9.34 2.77
CA SER A 109 7.24 10.16 1.69
C SER A 109 7.73 9.30 0.52
N ILE A 110 8.36 8.16 0.79
CA ILE A 110 8.78 7.20 -0.24
C ILE A 110 7.56 6.66 -0.98
N HIS A 111 6.52 6.25 -0.27
CA HIS A 111 5.28 5.76 -0.91
C HIS A 111 4.62 6.81 -1.80
N LEU A 112 4.41 8.01 -1.31
CA LEU A 112 3.73 9.05 -2.09
C LEU A 112 4.59 9.56 -3.25
N SER A 113 5.90 9.68 -3.06
CA SER A 113 6.83 10.00 -4.15
C SER A 113 6.77 8.94 -5.25
N THR A 114 6.77 7.67 -4.87
CA THR A 114 6.64 6.56 -5.81
C THR A 114 5.33 6.62 -6.58
N ALA A 115 4.22 6.85 -5.90
CA ALA A 115 2.91 7.01 -6.53
C ALA A 115 2.87 8.17 -7.52
N LEU A 116 3.46 9.32 -7.17
CA LEU A 116 3.58 10.48 -8.07
C LEU A 116 4.36 10.14 -9.34
N LEU A 117 5.49 9.47 -9.20
CA LEU A 117 6.31 9.07 -10.35
C LEU A 117 5.59 8.08 -11.26
N ILE A 118 4.84 7.14 -10.70
CA ILE A 118 4.04 6.19 -11.48
C ILE A 118 2.92 6.92 -12.21
N ALA A 119 2.19 7.82 -11.53
CA ALA A 119 1.14 8.61 -12.15
C ALA A 119 1.67 9.46 -13.32
N ASP A 120 2.81 10.11 -13.13
CA ASP A 120 3.48 10.90 -14.18
C ASP A 120 3.86 10.02 -15.38
N SER A 121 4.43 8.84 -15.12
CA SER A 121 4.84 7.89 -16.17
C SER A 121 3.64 7.35 -16.97
N LEU A 122 2.55 7.02 -16.30
CA LEU A 122 1.33 6.50 -16.92
C LEU A 122 0.47 7.59 -17.55
N LYS A 123 0.71 8.85 -17.20
CA LYS A 123 -0.16 10.01 -17.54
C LYS A 123 -1.62 9.75 -17.14
N LYS A 124 -1.81 9.12 -16.00
CA LYS A 124 -3.11 8.76 -15.42
C LYS A 124 -3.14 9.09 -13.94
N LYS A 125 -4.33 9.40 -13.43
CA LYS A 125 -4.54 9.46 -11.98
C LYS A 125 -4.54 8.06 -11.39
N LEU A 126 -3.90 7.92 -10.24
CA LEU A 126 -3.93 6.70 -9.43
C LEU A 126 -5.00 6.80 -8.34
N ILE A 127 -5.58 5.68 -7.99
CA ILE A 127 -6.37 5.51 -6.78
C ILE A 127 -5.42 5.03 -5.68
N ILE A 128 -5.30 5.78 -4.60
CA ILE A 128 -4.50 5.37 -3.43
C ILE A 128 -5.35 4.47 -2.54
N CYS A 129 -4.90 3.24 -2.36
CA CYS A 129 -5.51 2.26 -1.47
C CYS A 129 -4.72 2.21 -0.16
N ALA A 130 -5.22 2.90 0.85
CA ALA A 130 -4.60 3.02 2.17
C ALA A 130 -5.65 3.18 3.26
N TYR A 131 -5.36 2.63 4.43
CA TYR A 131 -6.13 2.87 5.66
C TYR A 131 -5.48 3.91 6.57
N ASP A 132 -4.18 4.18 6.37
CA ASP A 132 -3.46 5.20 7.13
C ASP A 132 -4.03 6.59 6.85
N ARG A 133 -4.48 7.28 7.91
CA ARG A 133 -5.13 8.59 7.80
C ARG A 133 -4.19 9.68 7.30
N ASN A 134 -2.91 9.62 7.67
CA ASN A 134 -1.93 10.61 7.24
C ASN A 134 -1.65 10.49 5.75
N ILE A 135 -1.48 9.26 5.25
CA ILE A 135 -1.31 9.02 3.81
C ILE A 135 -2.53 9.49 3.03
N ARG A 136 -3.73 9.14 3.49
CA ARG A 136 -4.98 9.55 2.84
C ARG A 136 -5.12 11.07 2.77
N LYS A 137 -4.86 11.76 3.87
CA LYS A 137 -4.94 13.22 3.95
C LYS A 137 -3.99 13.89 2.95
N ILE A 138 -2.75 13.44 2.92
CA ILE A 138 -1.72 14.06 2.06
C ILE A 138 -1.88 13.66 0.60
N ALA A 139 -2.29 12.42 0.33
CA ALA A 139 -2.61 11.99 -1.02
C ALA A 139 -3.71 12.85 -1.68
N SER A 140 -4.70 13.31 -0.91
CA SER A 140 -5.72 14.22 -1.42
C SER A 140 -5.15 15.58 -1.87
N ASP A 141 -4.10 16.06 -1.19
CA ASP A 141 -3.40 17.30 -1.56
C ASP A 141 -2.62 17.19 -2.89
N PHE A 142 -2.29 15.98 -3.30
CA PHE A 142 -1.59 15.69 -4.56
C PHE A 142 -2.51 15.30 -5.72
N ASN A 143 -3.81 15.53 -5.56
CA ASN A 143 -4.79 15.23 -6.61
C ASN A 143 -4.90 13.74 -6.99
N PHE A 144 -4.58 12.84 -6.06
CA PHE A 144 -4.91 11.42 -6.19
C PHE A 144 -6.40 11.19 -5.89
N TYR A 145 -6.95 10.12 -6.47
CA TYR A 145 -8.19 9.56 -5.96
C TYR A 145 -7.88 8.68 -4.74
N LEU A 146 -8.81 8.65 -3.81
CA LEU A 146 -8.74 7.76 -2.64
C LEU A 146 -9.76 6.65 -2.78
N CYS A 147 -9.36 5.43 -2.44
CA CYS A 147 -10.29 4.33 -2.31
C CYS A 147 -11.33 4.65 -1.24
N SER A 148 -12.61 4.48 -1.56
CA SER A 148 -13.71 4.71 -0.62
C SER A 148 -13.88 3.50 0.28
N PHE A 149 -13.39 3.61 1.52
CA PHE A 149 -13.54 2.58 2.53
C PHE A 149 -14.49 3.03 3.63
N VAL A 150 -15.33 2.10 4.09
CA VAL A 150 -16.11 2.30 5.31
C VAL A 150 -15.20 2.02 6.50
N GLU A 151 -15.04 2.99 7.41
CA GLU A 151 -14.34 2.76 8.67
C GLU A 151 -15.17 1.76 9.52
N LYS A 152 -14.64 0.55 9.69
CA LYS A 152 -15.20 -0.39 10.67
C LYS A 152 -14.58 -0.07 12.02
N LYS A 153 -15.42 0.29 13.00
CA LYS A 153 -14.98 0.47 14.38
C LYS A 153 -14.37 -0.85 14.86
N ARG A 154 -13.16 -0.77 15.42
CA ARG A 154 -12.61 -1.89 16.16
C ARG A 154 -13.50 -2.12 17.39
N ASN A 155 -14.13 -3.29 17.45
CA ASN A 155 -14.79 -3.76 18.67
C ASN A 155 -13.74 -4.18 19.67
#